data_261dfb4e9e06533eba94a2f493237446
#
_entry.id   261dfb4e9e06533eba94a2f493237446
#
_cell.length_a   1.000
_cell.length_b   1.000
_cell.length_c   1.000
_cell.angle_alpha   90.00
_cell.angle_beta   90.00
_cell.angle_gamma   90.00
#
_symmetry.space_group_name_H-M   'P 1'
#
loop_
_entity.id
_entity.type
_entity.pdbx_description
1 polymer ?
#
loop_
_entity_poly.entity_id
_entity_poly.type
_entity_poly.pdbx_seq_one_letter_code
_entity_poly.pdbx_strand_id
1 'polypeptide(L)'
;MGKPRIAIVGASGFVGAALIERLYFDEAWRDRFDFVAFIHSFGNAARLTRLPVKIESLDLLDSARVSSALSGFDAVVNCTRGDNTLMLNGLRNLARAMEHNRVRKFVHLSSVTIYGDDPPAESAHEDAPPSARRSRYGDMKVAQDDIVFKLHRRGVPSIILCPSNIGGPYSSLIVDGIARMLAGEIVLVDEGRNPTNIVHVDNLVEAILVALQSDTGWGERYFVNEQEPVTWKRFFQDLAGMLGMEAEFPLVSREDVVRHMENSEPARVGLKSQAAMLLSSEFREAISVVPAFKSMNESAKSMLAGLGPRWRARVRRRIARPIIIQPVGETRSLEHKLTTVQIRRVYHSPEKIVSRLGYKALLDHSRGMETTLRWLEFANLIPAGSHPAVKPDVK
;
A
#
# COMPACT_ATOMS: atom_id res chain seq x y z
N MET A 1 -14.43 -31.55 -10.43
CA MET A 1 -13.53 -30.55 -11.05
C MET A 1 -12.48 -30.19 -10.02
N GLY A 2 -11.19 -30.02 -10.44
CA GLY A 2 -10.13 -29.54 -9.55
C GLY A 2 -10.38 -28.10 -9.10
N LYS A 3 -9.68 -27.66 -8.03
CA LYS A 3 -9.73 -26.26 -7.60
C LYS A 3 -9.19 -25.35 -8.71
N PRO A 4 -9.80 -24.17 -8.97
CA PRO A 4 -9.25 -23.19 -9.91
C PRO A 4 -7.82 -22.79 -9.50
N ARG A 5 -6.91 -22.71 -10.48
CA ARG A 5 -5.50 -22.35 -10.25
C ARG A 5 -5.29 -20.86 -10.49
N ILE A 6 -4.71 -20.17 -9.50
CA ILE A 6 -4.49 -18.73 -9.53
C ILE A 6 -3.00 -18.42 -9.59
N ALA A 7 -2.59 -17.61 -10.56
CA ALA A 7 -1.26 -17.01 -10.61
C ALA A 7 -1.30 -15.64 -9.89
N ILE A 8 -0.54 -15.50 -8.79
CA ILE A 8 -0.41 -14.24 -8.06
C ILE A 8 0.92 -13.60 -8.41
N VAL A 9 0.89 -12.55 -9.22
CA VAL A 9 2.08 -11.86 -9.73
C VAL A 9 2.38 -10.65 -8.85
N GLY A 10 3.65 -10.46 -8.49
CA GLY A 10 4.05 -9.48 -7.47
C GLY A 10 3.77 -9.95 -6.05
N ALA A 11 3.79 -11.27 -5.84
CA ALA A 11 3.44 -11.92 -4.57
C ALA A 11 4.32 -11.53 -3.38
N SER A 12 5.56 -11.10 -3.59
CA SER A 12 6.46 -10.63 -2.51
C SER A 12 6.18 -9.19 -2.07
N GLY A 13 5.34 -8.44 -2.80
CA GLY A 13 4.95 -7.08 -2.46
C GLY A 13 3.97 -7.03 -1.27
N PHE A 14 3.69 -5.82 -0.79
CA PHE A 14 2.84 -5.57 0.39
C PHE A 14 1.47 -6.26 0.27
N VAL A 15 0.72 -5.99 -0.80
CA VAL A 15 -0.62 -6.57 -1.02
C VAL A 15 -0.53 -8.04 -1.43
N GLY A 16 0.43 -8.39 -2.30
CA GLY A 16 0.61 -9.77 -2.78
C GLY A 16 0.90 -10.73 -1.63
N ALA A 17 1.79 -10.34 -0.70
CA ALA A 17 2.10 -11.17 0.46
C ALA A 17 0.91 -11.31 1.43
N ALA A 18 0.14 -10.24 1.64
CA ALA A 18 -1.09 -10.31 2.44
C ALA A 18 -2.14 -11.23 1.80
N LEU A 19 -2.28 -11.20 0.46
CA LEU A 19 -3.16 -12.13 -0.26
C LEU A 19 -2.71 -13.60 -0.10
N ILE A 20 -1.40 -13.88 -0.21
CA ILE A 20 -0.87 -15.23 0.02
C ILE A 20 -1.13 -15.70 1.45
N GLU A 21 -0.87 -14.84 2.45
CA GLU A 21 -1.14 -15.15 3.86
C GLU A 21 -2.63 -15.47 4.08
N ARG A 22 -3.54 -14.66 3.51
CA ARG A 22 -4.98 -14.90 3.61
C ARG A 22 -5.40 -16.22 2.97
N LEU A 23 -4.93 -16.52 1.76
CA LEU A 23 -5.21 -17.78 1.07
C LEU A 23 -4.65 -19.00 1.79
N TYR A 24 -3.56 -18.84 2.53
CA TYR A 24 -2.94 -19.94 3.26
C TYR A 24 -3.60 -20.18 4.63
N PHE A 25 -3.85 -19.13 5.41
CA PHE A 25 -4.34 -19.27 6.79
C PHE A 25 -5.86 -19.41 6.90
N ASP A 26 -6.62 -18.88 5.97
CA ASP A 26 -8.07 -19.01 5.96
C ASP A 26 -8.51 -20.26 5.20
N GLU A 27 -9.07 -21.22 5.94
CA GLU A 27 -9.50 -22.51 5.39
C GLU A 27 -10.54 -22.35 4.29
N ALA A 28 -11.47 -21.42 4.44
CA ALA A 28 -12.51 -21.16 3.45
C ALA A 28 -11.95 -20.77 2.08
N TRP A 29 -10.84 -20.00 2.06
CA TRP A 29 -10.16 -19.61 0.83
C TRP A 29 -9.16 -20.66 0.35
N ARG A 30 -8.39 -21.26 1.26
CA ARG A 30 -7.42 -22.32 0.96
C ARG A 30 -8.09 -23.51 0.25
N ASP A 31 -9.31 -23.82 0.65
CA ASP A 31 -10.04 -24.95 0.06
C ASP A 31 -10.70 -24.64 -1.29
N ARG A 32 -10.82 -23.37 -1.65
CA ARG A 32 -11.41 -22.91 -2.91
C ARG A 32 -10.43 -22.81 -4.07
N PHE A 33 -9.17 -22.50 -3.80
CA PHE A 33 -8.18 -22.17 -4.83
C PHE A 33 -6.86 -22.91 -4.62
N ASP A 34 -6.25 -23.35 -5.75
CA ASP A 34 -4.83 -23.62 -5.81
C ASP A 34 -4.12 -22.37 -6.31
N PHE A 35 -2.97 -22.03 -5.73
CA PHE A 35 -2.27 -20.81 -6.14
C PHE A 35 -0.76 -20.99 -6.21
N VAL A 36 -0.13 -20.16 -7.05
CA VAL A 36 1.34 -20.04 -7.16
C VAL A 36 1.71 -18.58 -6.96
N ALA A 37 2.67 -18.34 -6.08
CA ALA A 37 3.25 -17.04 -5.80
C ALA A 37 4.37 -16.73 -6.79
N PHE A 38 4.13 -15.85 -7.77
CA PHE A 38 5.16 -15.39 -8.70
C PHE A 38 5.84 -14.14 -8.15
N ILE A 39 7.17 -14.22 -7.99
CA ILE A 39 8.04 -13.16 -7.49
C ILE A 39 9.14 -12.85 -8.50
N HIS A 40 9.67 -11.64 -8.52
CA HIS A 40 10.78 -11.29 -9.39
C HIS A 40 12.08 -11.94 -8.94
N SER A 41 12.38 -11.87 -7.63
CA SER A 41 13.59 -12.48 -7.06
C SER A 41 13.33 -13.02 -5.65
N PHE A 42 14.04 -14.08 -5.27
CA PHE A 42 13.94 -14.67 -3.94
C PHE A 42 14.48 -13.75 -2.82
N GLY A 43 15.29 -12.73 -3.15
CA GLY A 43 15.78 -11.76 -2.17
C GLY A 43 14.66 -11.04 -1.42
N ASN A 44 13.48 -10.87 -2.04
CA ASN A 44 12.32 -10.20 -1.47
C ASN A 44 11.25 -11.18 -0.96
N ALA A 45 11.58 -12.48 -0.83
CA ALA A 45 10.60 -13.50 -0.45
C ALA A 45 10.49 -13.74 1.06
N ALA A 46 11.21 -12.98 1.91
CA ALA A 46 11.33 -13.24 3.34
C ALA A 46 9.99 -13.45 4.06
N ARG A 47 8.94 -12.72 3.65
CA ARG A 47 7.60 -12.85 4.22
C ARG A 47 6.90 -14.15 3.81
N LEU A 48 7.21 -14.67 2.62
CA LEU A 48 6.57 -15.87 2.04
C LEU A 48 7.32 -17.16 2.37
N THR A 49 8.64 -17.12 2.56
CA THR A 49 9.47 -18.32 2.75
C THR A 49 9.17 -19.11 4.01
N ARG A 50 8.47 -18.51 4.97
CA ARG A 50 7.99 -19.19 6.18
C ARG A 50 6.69 -19.98 5.94
N LEU A 51 6.06 -19.83 4.77
CA LEU A 51 4.83 -20.52 4.41
C LEU A 51 5.15 -21.67 3.43
N PRO A 52 4.58 -22.85 3.60
CA PRO A 52 4.76 -23.97 2.67
C PRO A 52 3.89 -23.79 1.41
N VAL A 53 4.10 -22.67 0.72
CA VAL A 53 3.40 -22.32 -0.53
C VAL A 53 4.34 -22.41 -1.73
N LYS A 54 3.80 -22.68 -2.90
CA LYS A 54 4.58 -22.75 -4.14
C LYS A 54 5.00 -21.35 -4.57
N ILE A 55 6.33 -21.11 -4.60
CA ILE A 55 6.93 -19.84 -5.01
C ILE A 55 7.76 -20.08 -6.28
N GLU A 56 7.52 -19.29 -7.31
CA GLU A 56 8.29 -19.32 -8.56
C GLU A 56 8.82 -17.93 -8.91
N SER A 57 10.06 -17.89 -9.46
CA SER A 57 10.61 -16.66 -10.00
C SER A 57 10.08 -16.39 -11.41
N LEU A 58 9.65 -15.15 -11.67
CA LEU A 58 9.13 -14.72 -12.95
C LEU A 58 9.53 -13.26 -13.24
N ASP A 59 10.36 -13.09 -14.28
CA ASP A 59 10.60 -11.77 -14.86
C ASP A 59 9.50 -11.46 -15.87
N LEU A 60 8.70 -10.45 -15.59
CA LEU A 60 7.61 -10.02 -16.46
C LEU A 60 8.09 -9.41 -17.80
N LEU A 61 9.36 -9.04 -17.90
CA LEU A 61 9.93 -8.53 -19.16
C LEU A 61 10.32 -9.65 -20.11
N ASP A 62 10.46 -10.89 -19.63
CA ASP A 62 10.66 -12.07 -20.47
C ASP A 62 9.30 -12.64 -20.94
N SER A 63 8.87 -12.22 -22.13
CA SER A 63 7.55 -12.58 -22.68
C SER A 63 7.38 -14.08 -22.90
N ALA A 64 8.45 -14.80 -23.31
CA ALA A 64 8.39 -16.25 -23.53
C ALA A 64 8.21 -17.00 -22.21
N ARG A 65 8.95 -16.60 -21.18
CA ARG A 65 8.84 -17.17 -19.83
C ARG A 65 7.47 -16.86 -19.21
N VAL A 66 6.94 -15.64 -19.38
CA VAL A 66 5.59 -15.28 -18.91
C VAL A 66 4.54 -16.14 -19.57
N SER A 67 4.62 -16.37 -20.89
CA SER A 67 3.65 -17.21 -21.61
C SER A 67 3.69 -18.66 -21.11
N SER A 68 4.86 -19.24 -20.96
CA SER A 68 4.99 -20.63 -20.46
C SER A 68 4.55 -20.75 -18.98
N ALA A 69 4.86 -19.76 -18.15
CA ALA A 69 4.54 -19.76 -16.73
C ALA A 69 3.03 -19.72 -16.46
N LEU A 70 2.24 -19.05 -17.32
CA LEU A 70 0.78 -18.96 -17.15
C LEU A 70 0.00 -20.15 -17.74
N SER A 71 0.68 -21.16 -18.25
CA SER A 71 0.00 -22.35 -18.78
C SER A 71 -0.76 -23.10 -17.70
N GLY A 72 -2.05 -23.39 -17.95
CA GLY A 72 -2.92 -24.12 -17.06
C GLY A 72 -3.39 -23.32 -15.83
N PHE A 73 -3.28 -21.99 -15.82
CA PHE A 73 -3.91 -21.14 -14.81
C PHE A 73 -5.28 -20.67 -15.27
N ASP A 74 -6.23 -20.68 -14.33
CA ASP A 74 -7.60 -20.22 -14.54
C ASP A 74 -7.75 -18.72 -14.33
N ALA A 75 -6.98 -18.17 -13.39
CA ALA A 75 -7.05 -16.77 -13.05
C ALA A 75 -5.65 -16.17 -12.78
N VAL A 76 -5.54 -14.87 -12.97
CA VAL A 76 -4.33 -14.09 -12.64
C VAL A 76 -4.72 -12.91 -11.75
N VAL A 77 -3.95 -12.69 -10.68
CA VAL A 77 -4.00 -11.47 -9.86
C VAL A 77 -2.70 -10.71 -10.05
N ASN A 78 -2.78 -9.46 -10.49
CA ASN A 78 -1.62 -8.62 -10.67
C ASN A 78 -1.47 -7.59 -9.55
N CYS A 79 -0.58 -7.88 -8.60
CA CYS A 79 -0.15 -7.00 -7.50
C CYS A 79 1.20 -6.32 -7.79
N THR A 80 1.68 -6.33 -9.03
CA THR A 80 3.01 -5.83 -9.37
C THR A 80 3.12 -4.32 -9.16
N ARG A 81 4.25 -3.90 -8.57
CA ARG A 81 4.68 -2.51 -8.47
C ARG A 81 6.16 -2.43 -8.86
N GLY A 82 6.55 -1.39 -9.57
CA GLY A 82 7.91 -1.19 -10.04
C GLY A 82 8.05 0.08 -10.87
N ASP A 83 9.09 0.17 -11.68
CA ASP A 83 9.29 1.27 -12.62
C ASP A 83 8.29 1.22 -13.80
N ASN A 84 8.25 2.28 -14.59
CA ASN A 84 7.32 2.41 -15.71
C ASN A 84 7.50 1.30 -16.76
N THR A 85 8.73 0.82 -16.99
CA THR A 85 9.04 -0.24 -17.95
C THR A 85 8.41 -1.55 -17.51
N LEU A 86 8.65 -1.95 -16.27
CA LEU A 86 8.07 -3.16 -15.69
C LEU A 86 6.52 -3.04 -15.64
N MET A 87 6.00 -1.90 -15.18
CA MET A 87 4.56 -1.72 -15.01
C MET A 87 3.79 -1.76 -16.33
N LEU A 88 4.34 -1.24 -17.44
CA LEU A 88 3.65 -1.19 -18.72
C LEU A 88 4.02 -2.40 -19.62
N ASN A 89 5.31 -2.70 -19.77
CA ASN A 89 5.71 -3.80 -20.67
C ASN A 89 5.46 -5.16 -20.01
N GLY A 90 5.69 -5.28 -18.71
CA GLY A 90 5.33 -6.48 -17.96
C GLY A 90 3.83 -6.78 -18.04
N LEU A 91 2.96 -5.75 -17.89
CA LEU A 91 1.52 -5.94 -18.04
C LEU A 91 1.11 -6.31 -19.47
N ARG A 92 1.78 -5.74 -20.51
CA ARG A 92 1.55 -6.15 -21.91
C ARG A 92 1.91 -7.61 -22.14
N ASN A 93 3.02 -8.07 -21.56
CA ASN A 93 3.43 -9.48 -21.66
C ASN A 93 2.45 -10.40 -20.92
N LEU A 94 1.99 -10.01 -19.72
CA LEU A 94 0.92 -10.72 -19.01
C LEU A 94 -0.36 -10.80 -19.84
N ALA A 95 -0.80 -9.68 -20.43
CA ALA A 95 -2.02 -9.64 -21.25
C ALA A 95 -1.93 -10.62 -22.44
N ARG A 96 -0.83 -10.61 -23.20
CA ARG A 96 -0.61 -11.55 -24.31
C ARG A 96 -0.59 -13.01 -23.84
N ALA A 97 0.06 -13.27 -22.70
CA ALA A 97 0.14 -14.62 -22.14
C ALA A 97 -1.23 -15.11 -21.66
N MET A 98 -2.06 -14.24 -21.08
CA MET A 98 -3.42 -14.58 -20.67
C MET A 98 -4.34 -14.87 -21.85
N GLU A 99 -4.26 -14.09 -22.92
CA GLU A 99 -4.97 -14.37 -24.19
C GLU A 99 -4.55 -15.74 -24.77
N HIS A 100 -3.24 -15.99 -24.87
CA HIS A 100 -2.69 -17.23 -25.43
C HIS A 100 -3.10 -18.46 -24.62
N ASN A 101 -3.02 -18.39 -23.29
CA ASN A 101 -3.34 -19.49 -22.39
C ASN A 101 -4.83 -19.57 -22.03
N ARG A 102 -5.69 -18.71 -22.59
CA ARG A 102 -7.14 -18.67 -22.36
C ARG A 102 -7.50 -18.54 -20.86
N VAL A 103 -6.77 -17.68 -20.14
CA VAL A 103 -7.06 -17.36 -18.75
C VAL A 103 -8.49 -16.79 -18.65
N ARG A 104 -9.24 -17.28 -17.68
CA ARG A 104 -10.68 -17.00 -17.58
C ARG A 104 -11.02 -15.79 -16.69
N LYS A 105 -10.09 -15.37 -15.82
CA LYS A 105 -10.32 -14.26 -14.89
C LYS A 105 -9.03 -13.47 -14.66
N PHE A 106 -9.13 -12.16 -14.67
CA PHE A 106 -8.02 -11.27 -14.36
C PHE A 106 -8.43 -10.19 -13.37
N VAL A 107 -7.72 -10.07 -12.25
CA VAL A 107 -7.88 -8.99 -11.27
C VAL A 107 -6.63 -8.13 -11.28
N HIS A 108 -6.79 -6.85 -11.62
CA HIS A 108 -5.71 -5.86 -11.70
C HIS A 108 -5.83 -4.79 -10.62
N LEU A 109 -4.72 -4.49 -9.95
CA LEU A 109 -4.65 -3.37 -9.00
C LEU A 109 -4.25 -2.08 -9.73
N SER A 110 -5.21 -1.19 -9.90
CA SER A 110 -5.00 0.20 -10.31
C SER A 110 -4.82 1.12 -9.09
N SER A 111 -5.34 2.33 -9.10
CA SER A 111 -5.31 3.27 -7.97
C SER A 111 -6.29 4.42 -8.19
N VAL A 112 -6.83 5.01 -7.13
CA VAL A 112 -7.59 6.27 -7.21
C VAL A 112 -6.76 7.47 -7.73
N THR A 113 -5.44 7.35 -7.78
CA THR A 113 -4.55 8.40 -8.33
C THR A 113 -4.74 8.68 -9.82
N ILE A 114 -5.52 7.84 -10.54
CA ILE A 114 -5.97 8.13 -11.91
C ILE A 114 -6.79 9.42 -11.99
N TYR A 115 -7.37 9.88 -10.89
CA TYR A 115 -8.13 11.14 -10.82
C TYR A 115 -7.29 12.34 -10.38
N GLY A 116 -5.98 12.17 -10.19
CA GLY A 116 -5.04 13.25 -9.89
C GLY A 116 -4.87 13.54 -8.40
N ASP A 117 -4.13 14.61 -8.12
CA ASP A 117 -3.83 15.03 -6.74
C ASP A 117 -4.91 15.98 -6.19
N ASP A 118 -5.67 16.64 -7.06
CA ASP A 118 -6.84 17.44 -6.73
C ASP A 118 -8.03 16.94 -7.59
N PRO A 119 -8.62 15.79 -7.21
CA PRO A 119 -9.64 15.15 -8.00
C PRO A 119 -10.93 15.98 -8.04
N PRO A 120 -11.61 16.07 -9.22
CA PRO A 120 -12.89 16.75 -9.31
C PRO A 120 -14.00 15.99 -8.59
N ALA A 121 -15.07 16.68 -8.18
CA ALA A 121 -16.14 16.08 -7.39
C ALA A 121 -16.78 14.84 -8.03
N GLU A 122 -16.86 14.82 -9.37
CA GLU A 122 -17.42 13.71 -10.15
C GLU A 122 -16.62 12.40 -9.93
N SER A 123 -15.36 12.50 -9.56
CA SER A 123 -14.48 11.34 -9.28
C SER A 123 -14.78 10.65 -7.94
N ALA A 124 -15.82 11.08 -7.24
CA ALA A 124 -16.38 10.31 -6.12
C ALA A 124 -16.86 8.91 -6.55
N HIS A 125 -17.13 8.73 -7.84
CA HIS A 125 -17.59 7.48 -8.43
C HIS A 125 -16.72 7.07 -9.64
N GLU A 126 -16.65 5.77 -9.92
CA GLU A 126 -15.78 5.17 -10.93
C GLU A 126 -16.10 5.52 -12.38
N ASP A 127 -17.30 6.04 -12.65
CA ASP A 127 -17.77 6.40 -13.98
C ASP A 127 -17.15 7.72 -14.48
N ALA A 128 -16.55 8.50 -13.57
CA ALA A 128 -15.83 9.70 -13.96
C ALA A 128 -14.61 9.36 -14.83
N PRO A 129 -14.32 10.17 -15.85
CA PRO A 129 -13.11 9.99 -16.64
C PRO A 129 -11.87 10.28 -15.79
N PRO A 130 -10.73 9.60 -16.04
CA PRO A 130 -9.47 9.96 -15.41
C PRO A 130 -9.13 11.43 -15.62
N SER A 131 -8.61 12.10 -14.58
CA SER A 131 -8.26 13.51 -14.65
C SER A 131 -7.16 13.77 -15.69
N ALA A 132 -7.22 14.94 -16.38
CA ALA A 132 -6.16 15.41 -17.26
C ALA A 132 -4.89 15.83 -16.50
N ARG A 133 -5.03 16.23 -15.23
CA ARG A 133 -3.93 16.64 -14.36
C ARG A 133 -3.61 15.53 -13.34
N ARG A 134 -2.64 14.68 -13.69
CA ARG A 134 -2.22 13.54 -12.88
C ARG A 134 -0.71 13.59 -12.63
N SER A 135 -0.28 12.91 -11.57
CA SER A 135 1.13 12.58 -11.38
C SER A 135 1.60 11.58 -12.45
N ARG A 136 2.92 11.46 -12.63
CA ARG A 136 3.49 10.40 -13.51
C ARG A 136 3.01 9.00 -13.14
N TYR A 137 2.80 8.74 -11.86
CA TYR A 137 2.24 7.47 -11.38
C TYR A 137 0.77 7.31 -11.79
N GLY A 138 -0.03 8.37 -11.70
CA GLY A 138 -1.42 8.37 -12.17
C GLY A 138 -1.51 8.13 -13.67
N ASP A 139 -0.64 8.77 -14.48
CA ASP A 139 -0.58 8.55 -15.94
C ASP A 139 -0.26 7.10 -16.28
N MET A 140 0.70 6.51 -15.57
CA MET A 140 1.06 5.10 -15.74
C MET A 140 -0.12 4.18 -15.39
N LYS A 141 -0.87 4.47 -14.32
CA LYS A 141 -2.04 3.68 -13.91
C LYS A 141 -3.17 3.77 -14.96
N VAL A 142 -3.43 4.95 -15.53
CA VAL A 142 -4.37 5.10 -16.65
C VAL A 142 -3.93 4.25 -17.83
N ALA A 143 -2.64 4.30 -18.21
CA ALA A 143 -2.12 3.48 -19.30
C ALA A 143 -2.23 1.97 -19.03
N GLN A 144 -2.12 1.54 -17.77
CA GLN A 144 -2.36 0.15 -17.38
C GLN A 144 -3.85 -0.22 -17.50
N ASP A 145 -4.75 0.65 -17.02
CA ASP A 145 -6.20 0.43 -17.14
C ASP A 145 -6.61 0.27 -18.60
N ASP A 146 -6.04 1.07 -19.52
CA ASP A 146 -6.29 0.95 -20.95
C ASP A 146 -5.86 -0.41 -21.52
N ILE A 147 -4.74 -0.95 -21.05
CA ILE A 147 -4.29 -2.30 -21.43
C ILE A 147 -5.31 -3.34 -20.94
N VAL A 148 -5.77 -3.22 -19.69
CA VAL A 148 -6.74 -4.15 -19.08
C VAL A 148 -8.11 -4.09 -19.77
N PHE A 149 -8.61 -2.90 -20.09
CA PHE A 149 -9.85 -2.75 -20.86
C PHE A 149 -9.73 -3.34 -22.28
N LYS A 150 -8.57 -3.17 -22.94
CA LYS A 150 -8.32 -3.82 -24.24
C LYS A 150 -8.30 -5.34 -24.10
N LEU A 151 -7.68 -5.86 -23.07
CA LEU A 151 -7.64 -7.30 -22.79
C LEU A 151 -9.06 -7.86 -22.54
N HIS A 152 -9.87 -7.15 -21.75
CA HIS A 152 -11.27 -7.53 -21.52
C HIS A 152 -12.06 -7.62 -22.82
N ARG A 153 -11.96 -6.60 -23.71
CA ARG A 153 -12.62 -6.59 -25.02
C ARG A 153 -12.16 -7.72 -25.96
N ARG A 154 -10.98 -8.31 -25.70
CA ARG A 154 -10.46 -9.46 -26.44
C ARG A 154 -10.86 -10.82 -25.82
N GLY A 155 -11.72 -10.79 -24.83
CA GLY A 155 -12.34 -12.00 -24.29
C GLY A 155 -11.70 -12.55 -22.99
N VAL A 156 -10.81 -11.80 -22.33
CA VAL A 156 -10.33 -12.15 -20.99
C VAL A 156 -11.11 -11.33 -19.96
N PRO A 157 -12.07 -11.93 -19.22
CA PRO A 157 -12.83 -11.22 -18.19
C PRO A 157 -11.91 -10.58 -17.17
N SER A 158 -11.99 -9.25 -17.00
CA SER A 158 -11.04 -8.47 -16.21
C SER A 158 -11.77 -7.51 -15.28
N ILE A 159 -11.36 -7.44 -14.01
CA ILE A 159 -11.78 -6.45 -13.02
C ILE A 159 -10.60 -5.56 -12.65
N ILE A 160 -10.83 -4.25 -12.57
CA ILE A 160 -9.85 -3.27 -12.11
C ILE A 160 -10.25 -2.80 -10.72
N LEU A 161 -9.44 -3.12 -9.72
CA LEU A 161 -9.60 -2.59 -8.37
C LEU A 161 -8.74 -1.33 -8.22
N CYS A 162 -9.35 -0.24 -7.81
CA CYS A 162 -8.69 1.06 -7.58
C CYS A 162 -8.61 1.33 -6.08
N PRO A 163 -7.62 0.76 -5.38
CA PRO A 163 -7.45 1.06 -3.96
C PRO A 163 -7.03 2.50 -3.76
N SER A 164 -7.44 3.02 -2.62
CA SER A 164 -7.01 4.28 -2.06
C SER A 164 -5.65 4.13 -1.34
N ASN A 165 -5.35 4.95 -0.32
CA ASN A 165 -4.18 4.77 0.51
C ASN A 165 -4.29 3.46 1.31
N ILE A 166 -3.31 2.56 1.18
CA ILE A 166 -3.39 1.26 1.83
C ILE A 166 -2.68 1.30 3.18
N GLY A 167 -3.44 1.13 4.26
CA GLY A 167 -2.96 1.01 5.64
C GLY A 167 -2.82 -0.43 6.10
N GLY A 168 -2.45 -0.62 7.37
CA GLY A 168 -2.34 -1.94 7.99
C GLY A 168 -0.91 -2.40 8.25
N PRO A 169 -0.73 -3.63 8.74
CA PRO A 169 0.59 -4.23 8.98
C PRO A 169 1.47 -4.20 7.72
N TYR A 170 2.74 -3.83 7.86
CA TYR A 170 3.73 -3.64 6.78
C TYR A 170 3.47 -2.44 5.85
N SER A 171 2.53 -1.57 6.16
CA SER A 171 2.27 -0.37 5.36
C SER A 171 3.36 0.68 5.53
N SER A 172 3.96 1.11 4.42
CA SER A 172 4.90 2.24 4.43
C SER A 172 4.22 3.56 4.82
N LEU A 173 2.92 3.73 4.54
CA LEU A 173 2.13 4.89 4.97
C LEU A 173 2.10 5.01 6.49
N ILE A 174 1.88 3.90 7.19
CA ILE A 174 1.84 3.85 8.67
C ILE A 174 3.22 4.12 9.24
N VAL A 175 4.26 3.42 8.75
CA VAL A 175 5.63 3.59 9.25
C VAL A 175 6.15 5.00 9.02
N ASP A 176 5.90 5.59 7.84
CA ASP A 176 6.29 6.95 7.53
C ASP A 176 5.51 7.97 8.37
N GLY A 177 4.21 7.75 8.56
CA GLY A 177 3.37 8.58 9.44
C GLY A 177 3.89 8.62 10.87
N ILE A 178 4.25 7.48 11.46
CA ILE A 178 4.83 7.39 12.79
C ILE A 178 6.20 8.06 12.86
N ALA A 179 7.09 7.79 11.89
CA ALA A 179 8.42 8.39 11.86
C ALA A 179 8.37 9.92 11.82
N ARG A 180 7.46 10.47 11.02
CA ARG A 180 7.26 11.92 10.91
C ARG A 180 6.56 12.52 12.12
N MET A 181 5.65 11.80 12.73
CA MET A 181 5.03 12.22 13.98
C MET A 181 6.08 12.35 15.09
N LEU A 182 6.97 11.36 15.22
CA LEU A 182 8.08 11.41 16.18
C LEU A 182 9.11 12.53 15.87
N ALA A 183 9.23 12.89 14.57
CA ALA A 183 10.08 14.00 14.13
C ALA A 183 9.41 15.38 14.27
N GLY A 184 8.12 15.45 14.62
CA GLY A 184 7.36 16.71 14.67
C GLY A 184 7.06 17.32 13.31
N GLU A 185 7.02 16.48 12.26
CA GLU A 185 6.88 16.92 10.86
C GLU A 185 5.46 16.80 10.32
N ILE A 186 4.48 16.39 11.15
CA ILE A 186 3.07 16.29 10.73
C ILE A 186 2.42 17.66 10.85
N VAL A 187 1.72 18.07 9.79
CA VAL A 187 0.82 19.23 9.76
C VAL A 187 -0.55 18.81 9.28
N LEU A 188 -1.60 19.54 9.62
CA LEU A 188 -2.96 19.33 9.13
C LEU A 188 -3.32 20.41 8.10
N VAL A 189 -3.66 19.95 6.90
CA VAL A 189 -4.20 20.80 5.84
C VAL A 189 -5.69 20.99 6.07
N ASP A 190 -6.18 22.25 6.08
CA ASP A 190 -7.58 22.61 6.33
C ASP A 190 -8.12 21.91 7.60
N GLU A 191 -7.39 22.01 8.71
CA GLU A 191 -7.72 21.40 10.00
C GLU A 191 -7.85 19.85 9.93
N GLY A 192 -7.34 19.23 8.87
CA GLY A 192 -7.41 17.79 8.66
C GLY A 192 -8.83 17.26 8.38
N ARG A 193 -9.74 18.09 7.90
CA ARG A 193 -11.15 17.69 7.63
C ARG A 193 -11.31 16.83 6.39
N ASN A 194 -10.35 16.91 5.45
CA ASN A 194 -10.40 16.15 4.21
C ASN A 194 -10.30 14.64 4.46
N PRO A 195 -10.92 13.80 3.60
CA PRO A 195 -10.85 12.34 3.75
C PRO A 195 -9.46 11.82 3.45
N THR A 196 -8.99 10.85 4.24
CA THR A 196 -7.73 10.14 4.02
C THR A 196 -7.79 9.25 2.80
N ASN A 197 -9.00 8.83 2.40
CA ASN A 197 -9.16 7.75 1.44
C ASN A 197 -8.20 6.59 1.79
N ILE A 198 -8.42 5.96 2.92
CA ILE A 198 -7.62 4.83 3.40
C ILE A 198 -8.42 3.53 3.28
N VAL A 199 -7.72 2.43 3.04
CA VAL A 199 -8.27 1.08 3.14
C VAL A 199 -7.29 0.17 3.87
N HIS A 200 -7.78 -0.65 4.79
CA HIS A 200 -6.93 -1.66 5.43
C HIS A 200 -6.53 -2.74 4.41
N VAL A 201 -5.28 -3.22 4.49
CA VAL A 201 -4.77 -4.22 3.53
C VAL A 201 -5.61 -5.48 3.49
N ASP A 202 -6.16 -5.94 4.62
CA ASP A 202 -7.02 -7.13 4.67
C ASP A 202 -8.37 -6.89 3.97
N ASN A 203 -8.91 -5.67 4.04
CA ASN A 203 -10.10 -5.26 3.30
C ASN A 203 -9.84 -5.24 1.79
N LEU A 204 -8.65 -4.79 1.35
CA LEU A 204 -8.25 -4.86 -0.04
C LEU A 204 -8.07 -6.31 -0.52
N VAL A 205 -7.49 -7.17 0.31
CA VAL A 205 -7.37 -8.60 0.02
C VAL A 205 -8.74 -9.24 -0.12
N GLU A 206 -9.69 -8.93 0.75
CA GLU A 206 -11.07 -9.41 0.62
C GLU A 206 -11.71 -8.94 -0.70
N ALA A 207 -11.50 -7.69 -1.10
CA ALA A 207 -11.98 -7.19 -2.39
C ALA A 207 -11.38 -7.97 -3.58
N ILE A 208 -10.10 -8.35 -3.52
CA ILE A 208 -9.46 -9.20 -4.54
C ILE A 208 -10.13 -10.58 -4.59
N LEU A 209 -10.37 -11.19 -3.44
CA LEU A 209 -10.97 -12.54 -3.34
C LEU A 209 -12.43 -12.54 -3.82
N VAL A 210 -13.20 -11.53 -3.46
CA VAL A 210 -14.56 -11.33 -3.96
C VAL A 210 -14.56 -11.14 -5.48
N ALA A 211 -13.65 -10.33 -6.03
CA ALA A 211 -13.51 -10.16 -7.47
C ALA A 211 -13.14 -11.46 -8.18
N LEU A 212 -12.27 -12.30 -7.61
CA LEU A 212 -11.95 -13.63 -8.16
C LEU A 212 -13.13 -14.58 -8.18
N GLN A 213 -14.02 -14.50 -7.20
CA GLN A 213 -15.22 -15.35 -7.14
C GLN A 213 -16.36 -14.87 -8.03
N SER A 214 -16.42 -13.57 -8.31
CA SER A 214 -17.52 -12.98 -9.07
C SER A 214 -17.62 -13.59 -10.48
N ASP A 215 -18.84 -13.78 -10.94
CA ASP A 215 -19.16 -14.12 -12.32
C ASP A 215 -19.75 -12.93 -13.09
N THR A 216 -19.78 -11.76 -12.47
CA THR A 216 -20.33 -10.51 -13.02
C THR A 216 -19.36 -9.33 -12.76
N GLY A 217 -19.70 -8.16 -13.30
CA GLY A 217 -18.95 -6.93 -13.01
C GLY A 217 -17.62 -6.81 -13.78
N TRP A 218 -17.45 -7.61 -14.84
CA TRP A 218 -16.26 -7.57 -15.67
C TRP A 218 -16.22 -6.34 -16.58
N GLY A 219 -15.02 -5.86 -16.87
CA GLY A 219 -14.80 -4.71 -17.73
C GLY A 219 -14.99 -3.38 -17.01
N GLU A 220 -15.02 -3.37 -15.68
CA GLU A 220 -15.28 -2.19 -14.87
C GLU A 220 -14.17 -1.90 -13.87
N ARG A 221 -14.12 -0.63 -13.40
CA ARG A 221 -13.34 -0.21 -12.23
C ARG A 221 -14.20 -0.26 -10.98
N TYR A 222 -13.54 -0.56 -9.86
CA TYR A 222 -14.15 -0.54 -8.53
C TYR A 222 -13.23 0.14 -7.54
N PHE A 223 -13.72 1.14 -6.84
CA PHE A 223 -13.00 1.73 -5.71
C PHE A 223 -12.97 0.75 -4.54
N VAL A 224 -11.81 0.69 -3.90
CA VAL A 224 -11.64 -0.06 -2.65
C VAL A 224 -11.16 0.91 -1.59
N ASN A 225 -12.06 1.28 -0.70
CA ASN A 225 -11.86 2.27 0.35
C ASN A 225 -12.59 1.82 1.61
N GLU A 226 -12.32 2.44 2.78
CA GLU A 226 -13.18 2.25 3.96
C GLU A 226 -14.61 2.71 3.63
N GLN A 227 -15.62 2.03 4.21
CA GLN A 227 -17.02 2.36 3.96
C GLN A 227 -17.42 3.71 4.55
N GLU A 228 -16.77 4.11 5.64
CA GLU A 228 -16.96 5.41 6.26
C GLU A 228 -15.74 6.30 6.02
N PRO A 229 -15.93 7.59 5.68
CA PRO A 229 -14.82 8.51 5.50
C PRO A 229 -14.04 8.71 6.79
N VAL A 230 -12.76 8.42 6.76
CA VAL A 230 -11.81 8.75 7.83
C VAL A 230 -11.13 10.07 7.48
N THR A 231 -11.13 11.05 8.36
CA THR A 231 -10.43 12.33 8.14
C THR A 231 -8.95 12.23 8.48
N TRP A 232 -8.13 13.10 7.90
CA TRP A 232 -6.69 13.16 8.23
C TRP A 232 -6.46 13.48 9.71
N LYS A 233 -7.31 14.35 10.31
CA LYS A 233 -7.24 14.64 11.75
C LYS A 233 -7.40 13.36 12.55
N ARG A 234 -8.46 12.59 12.29
CA ARG A 234 -8.72 11.32 12.98
C ARG A 234 -7.59 10.34 12.79
N PHE A 235 -7.11 10.16 11.55
CA PHE A 235 -6.01 9.26 11.24
C PHE A 235 -4.73 9.57 12.03
N PHE A 236 -4.32 10.84 12.07
CA PHE A 236 -3.12 11.22 12.83
C PHE A 236 -3.34 11.17 14.35
N GLN A 237 -4.56 11.44 14.84
CA GLN A 237 -4.89 11.22 16.25
C GLN A 237 -4.81 9.75 16.64
N ASP A 238 -5.28 8.84 15.78
CA ASP A 238 -5.18 7.41 16.00
C ASP A 238 -3.70 6.94 16.00
N LEU A 239 -2.86 7.45 15.10
CA LEU A 239 -1.42 7.19 15.13
C LEU A 239 -0.74 7.74 16.40
N ALA A 240 -1.10 8.94 16.84
CA ALA A 240 -0.59 9.51 18.09
C ALA A 240 -1.00 8.65 19.29
N GLY A 241 -2.27 8.22 19.32
CA GLY A 241 -2.78 7.30 20.33
C GLY A 241 -1.98 6.00 20.41
N MET A 242 -1.58 5.41 19.27
CA MET A 242 -0.69 4.23 19.23
C MET A 242 0.68 4.45 19.90
N LEU A 243 1.14 5.69 19.93
CA LEU A 243 2.38 6.08 20.57
C LEU A 243 2.19 6.50 22.05
N GLY A 244 0.95 6.43 22.56
CA GLY A 244 0.62 6.95 23.88
C GLY A 244 0.79 8.47 23.98
N MET A 245 0.60 9.20 22.88
CA MET A 245 0.80 10.65 22.78
C MET A 245 -0.53 11.38 22.60
N GLU A 246 -0.69 12.48 23.29
CA GLU A 246 -1.64 13.53 22.90
C GLU A 246 -0.90 14.49 21.96
N ALA A 247 -1.37 14.65 20.73
CA ALA A 247 -0.71 15.48 19.73
C ALA A 247 -1.66 16.57 19.23
N GLU A 248 -1.18 17.81 19.29
CA GLU A 248 -1.72 18.93 18.53
C GLU A 248 -0.82 19.13 17.30
N PHE A 249 -1.45 19.33 16.15
CA PHE A 249 -0.74 19.46 14.89
C PHE A 249 -0.83 20.89 14.38
N PRO A 250 0.27 21.48 13.90
CA PRO A 250 0.24 22.76 13.20
C PRO A 250 -0.72 22.72 12.01
N LEU A 251 -1.42 23.83 11.80
CA LEU A 251 -2.39 23.98 10.72
C LEU A 251 -1.76 24.72 9.54
N VAL A 252 -2.06 24.26 8.35
CA VAL A 252 -1.66 24.91 7.09
C VAL A 252 -2.88 25.01 6.17
N SER A 253 -2.94 26.08 5.36
CA SER A 253 -4.02 26.21 4.39
C SER A 253 -3.75 25.35 3.14
N ARG A 254 -4.81 24.90 2.50
CA ARG A 254 -4.71 24.22 1.20
C ARG A 254 -4.04 25.10 0.15
N GLU A 255 -4.36 26.38 0.15
CA GLU A 255 -3.81 27.38 -0.76
C GLU A 255 -2.28 27.47 -0.66
N ASP A 256 -1.73 27.40 0.54
CA ASP A 256 -0.28 27.41 0.76
C ASP A 256 0.39 26.14 0.23
N VAL A 257 -0.24 24.98 0.46
CA VAL A 257 0.26 23.70 -0.07
C VAL A 257 0.21 23.68 -1.60
N VAL A 258 -0.92 24.09 -2.22
CA VAL A 258 -1.07 24.14 -3.68
C VAL A 258 -0.06 25.14 -4.29
N ARG A 259 0.05 26.33 -3.72
CA ARG A 259 1.04 27.34 -4.16
C ARG A 259 2.47 26.80 -4.08
N HIS A 260 2.77 26.07 -3.02
CA HIS A 260 4.08 25.44 -2.85
C HIS A 260 4.33 24.38 -3.92
N MET A 261 3.33 23.51 -4.19
CA MET A 261 3.43 22.50 -5.25
C MET A 261 3.60 23.09 -6.65
N GLU A 262 2.92 24.20 -6.96
CA GLU A 262 3.01 24.89 -8.25
C GLU A 262 4.38 25.59 -8.44
N ASN A 263 4.95 26.14 -7.37
CA ASN A 263 6.24 26.83 -7.37
C ASN A 263 7.43 25.87 -7.26
N SER A 264 7.20 24.63 -6.84
CA SER A 264 8.25 23.61 -6.80
C SER A 264 8.53 23.15 -8.23
N GLU A 265 9.63 23.65 -8.83
CA GLU A 265 10.13 23.05 -10.07
C GLU A 265 10.31 21.54 -9.88
N PRO A 266 10.07 20.72 -10.93
CA PRO A 266 10.35 19.29 -10.84
C PRO A 266 11.81 19.13 -10.43
N ALA A 267 12.03 18.71 -9.20
CA ALA A 267 13.33 18.66 -8.58
C ALA A 267 14.33 18.00 -9.54
N ARG A 268 15.29 18.77 -10.04
CA ARG A 268 16.55 18.21 -10.56
C ARG A 268 17.08 17.37 -9.42
N VAL A 269 17.13 16.04 -9.64
CA VAL A 269 17.59 15.07 -8.64
C VAL A 269 19.02 15.43 -8.25
N GLY A 270 19.17 16.30 -7.28
CA GLY A 270 20.47 16.74 -6.77
C GLY A 270 21.12 15.61 -5.97
N LEU A 271 22.45 15.62 -5.86
CA LEU A 271 23.22 14.62 -5.10
C LEU A 271 22.68 14.39 -3.66
N LYS A 272 22.05 15.40 -3.03
CA LYS A 272 21.43 15.29 -1.70
C LYS A 272 20.11 14.49 -1.71
N SER A 273 19.32 14.58 -2.79
CA SER A 273 18.10 13.76 -2.93
C SER A 273 18.42 12.32 -3.34
N GLN A 274 19.55 12.10 -4.05
CA GLN A 274 20.08 10.75 -4.25
C GLN A 274 20.52 10.12 -2.91
N ALA A 275 21.16 10.89 -2.03
CA ALA A 275 21.52 10.42 -0.69
C ALA A 275 20.27 10.14 0.19
N ALA A 276 19.20 10.96 0.09
CA ALA A 276 17.94 10.71 0.78
C ALA A 276 17.19 9.50 0.20
N MET A 277 17.28 9.27 -1.12
CA MET A 277 16.78 8.07 -1.78
C MET A 277 17.55 6.81 -1.34
N LEU A 278 18.86 6.94 -1.10
CA LEU A 278 19.71 5.90 -0.50
C LEU A 278 19.34 5.58 0.96
N LEU A 279 18.66 6.49 1.65
CA LEU A 279 18.16 6.30 3.02
C LEU A 279 16.69 5.88 3.08
N SER A 280 15.99 5.78 1.93
CA SER A 280 14.61 5.30 1.87
C SER A 280 14.50 3.82 2.28
N SER A 281 13.36 3.44 2.86
CA SER A 281 13.08 2.05 3.25
C SER A 281 13.18 1.09 2.07
N GLU A 282 12.76 1.53 0.87
CA GLU A 282 12.81 0.78 -0.38
C GLU A 282 14.25 0.50 -0.83
N PHE A 283 15.14 1.45 -0.63
CA PHE A 283 16.57 1.28 -0.95
C PHE A 283 17.30 0.46 0.11
N ARG A 284 16.93 0.58 1.39
CA ARG A 284 17.48 -0.26 2.47
C ARG A 284 17.10 -1.73 2.32
N GLU A 285 15.88 -2.02 1.85
CA GLU A 285 15.48 -3.39 1.49
C GLU A 285 16.30 -3.93 0.32
N ALA A 286 16.48 -3.14 -0.73
CA ALA A 286 17.28 -3.53 -1.90
C ALA A 286 18.77 -3.75 -1.57
N ILE A 287 19.33 -2.97 -0.62
CA ILE A 287 20.75 -3.03 -0.25
C ILE A 287 21.03 -4.03 0.87
N SER A 288 20.04 -4.42 1.67
CA SER A 288 20.24 -5.44 2.72
C SER A 288 20.73 -6.79 2.18
N VAL A 289 20.66 -6.99 0.86
CA VAL A 289 21.15 -8.18 0.15
C VAL A 289 22.63 -8.07 -0.23
N VAL A 290 23.24 -6.87 -0.16
CA VAL A 290 24.66 -6.68 -0.54
C VAL A 290 25.56 -6.97 0.66
N PRO A 291 26.52 -7.95 0.57
CA PRO A 291 27.36 -8.38 1.71
C PRO A 291 28.12 -7.24 2.41
N ALA A 292 28.57 -6.22 1.68
CA ALA A 292 29.28 -5.08 2.23
C ALA A 292 28.42 -4.18 3.16
N PHE A 293 27.10 -4.09 2.91
CA PHE A 293 26.18 -3.35 3.75
C PHE A 293 25.70 -4.13 4.97
N LYS A 294 25.67 -5.47 4.86
CA LYS A 294 25.39 -6.36 6.00
C LYS A 294 26.43 -6.16 7.11
N SER A 295 27.71 -6.06 6.74
CA SER A 295 28.81 -5.79 7.71
C SER A 295 28.74 -4.41 8.37
N MET A 296 28.32 -3.36 7.61
CA MET A 296 28.08 -2.02 8.16
C MET A 296 26.91 -1.98 9.15
N ASN A 297 25.82 -2.69 8.84
CA ASN A 297 24.64 -2.76 9.71
C ASN A 297 24.93 -3.58 10.98
N GLU A 298 25.74 -4.63 10.86
CA GLU A 298 26.22 -5.41 12.02
C GLU A 298 27.20 -4.60 12.88
N SER A 299 28.08 -3.79 12.26
CA SER A 299 28.97 -2.90 12.99
C SER A 299 28.20 -1.78 13.71
N ALA A 300 27.14 -1.22 13.10
CA ALA A 300 26.25 -0.25 13.76
C ALA A 300 25.44 -0.91 14.90
N LYS A 301 24.97 -2.15 14.71
CA LYS A 301 24.29 -2.91 15.77
C LYS A 301 25.25 -3.29 16.90
N SER A 302 26.50 -3.64 16.60
CA SER A 302 27.51 -3.96 17.63
C SER A 302 27.94 -2.69 18.40
N MET A 303 28.01 -1.55 17.73
CA MET A 303 28.24 -0.24 18.36
C MET A 303 27.08 0.15 19.30
N LEU A 304 25.83 -0.09 18.90
CA LEU A 304 24.64 0.09 19.75
C LEU A 304 24.54 -0.97 20.86
N ALA A 305 25.00 -2.18 20.62
CA ALA A 305 25.06 -3.24 21.62
C ALA A 305 26.15 -3.00 22.68
N GLY A 306 27.23 -2.30 22.31
CA GLY A 306 28.30 -1.87 23.23
C GLY A 306 27.88 -0.73 24.16
N LEU A 307 26.76 -0.04 23.91
CA LEU A 307 26.21 0.97 24.80
C LEU A 307 25.50 0.29 25.96
N GLY A 308 26.03 0.49 27.16
CA GLY A 308 25.60 -0.19 28.37
C GLY A 308 24.10 0.00 28.72
N PRO A 309 23.56 -0.85 29.67
CA PRO A 309 22.14 -0.88 30.01
C PRO A 309 21.53 0.46 30.42
N ARG A 310 22.34 1.34 31.02
CA ARG A 310 21.94 2.70 31.47
C ARG A 310 21.62 3.64 30.27
N TRP A 311 22.30 3.49 29.14
CA TRP A 311 22.04 4.29 27.93
C TRP A 311 20.79 3.82 27.21
N ARG A 312 20.56 2.51 27.14
CA ARG A 312 19.31 1.92 26.62
C ARG A 312 18.09 2.33 27.46
N ALA A 313 18.24 2.40 28.80
CA ALA A 313 17.20 2.90 29.69
C ALA A 313 16.96 4.41 29.52
N ARG A 314 17.99 5.21 29.20
CA ARG A 314 17.86 6.65 28.94
C ARG A 314 17.18 6.96 27.61
N VAL A 315 17.44 6.15 26.58
CA VAL A 315 16.72 6.23 25.29
C VAL A 315 15.26 5.81 25.50
N ARG A 316 14.98 4.70 26.23
CA ARG A 316 13.61 4.31 26.59
C ARG A 316 12.87 5.38 27.41
N ARG A 317 13.54 6.03 28.38
CA ARG A 317 12.93 7.12 29.16
C ARG A 317 12.67 8.40 28.35
N ARG A 318 13.43 8.65 27.26
CA ARG A 318 13.19 9.77 26.36
C ARG A 318 11.96 9.54 25.47
N ILE A 319 11.69 8.29 25.11
CA ILE A 319 10.50 7.90 24.35
C ILE A 319 9.23 7.91 25.23
N ALA A 320 9.35 7.69 26.53
CA ALA A 320 8.24 7.67 27.49
C ALA A 320 7.86 9.04 28.08
N ARG A 321 8.39 10.15 27.59
CA ARG A 321 7.94 11.49 27.95
C ARG A 321 7.00 12.01 26.88
N PRO A 322 5.88 12.72 27.22
CA PRO A 322 5.11 13.43 26.21
C PRO A 322 6.09 14.35 25.45
N ILE A 323 6.26 14.04 24.20
CA ILE A 323 7.12 14.85 23.31
C ILE A 323 6.26 16.05 22.93
N ILE A 324 6.53 17.21 23.52
CA ILE A 324 6.03 18.47 23.00
C ILE A 324 6.74 18.68 21.69
N ILE A 325 6.06 18.40 20.60
CA ILE A 325 6.57 18.55 19.25
C ILE A 325 6.65 20.05 18.97
N GLN A 326 7.88 20.58 18.97
CA GLN A 326 8.10 21.92 18.41
C GLN A 326 8.10 21.82 16.90
N PRO A 327 7.33 22.64 16.17
CA PRO A 327 7.27 22.58 14.72
C PRO A 327 8.68 22.81 14.12
N VAL A 328 9.16 21.84 13.38
CA VAL A 328 10.32 21.98 12.49
C VAL A 328 9.85 22.79 11.30
N GLY A 329 10.54 23.86 10.99
CA GLY A 329 10.22 24.95 10.07
C GLY A 329 9.24 24.61 8.92
N GLU A 330 8.24 25.45 8.74
CA GLU A 330 7.05 25.30 7.90
C GLU A 330 7.32 24.76 6.47
N THR A 331 8.43 25.14 5.85
CA THR A 331 8.76 24.77 4.46
C THR A 331 9.00 23.27 4.29
N ARG A 332 9.60 22.59 5.25
CA ARG A 332 9.93 21.14 5.17
C ARG A 332 8.70 20.25 5.27
N SER A 333 7.67 20.71 5.97
CA SER A 333 6.40 19.99 6.14
C SER A 333 5.52 20.08 4.90
N LEU A 334 5.64 21.15 4.09
CA LEU A 334 4.82 21.36 2.88
C LEU A 334 5.25 20.47 1.70
N GLU A 335 6.54 20.13 1.60
CA GLU A 335 7.07 19.30 0.50
C GLU A 335 6.72 17.83 0.64
N HIS A 336 6.26 17.40 1.82
CA HIS A 336 6.10 16.00 2.09
C HIS A 336 4.82 15.42 1.48
N LYS A 337 4.92 14.18 0.97
CA LYS A 337 3.80 13.46 0.36
C LYS A 337 2.58 13.37 1.28
N LEU A 338 2.76 13.14 2.60
CA LEU A 338 1.65 13.08 3.56
C LEU A 338 0.92 14.42 3.72
N THR A 339 1.59 15.55 3.44
CA THR A 339 0.96 16.87 3.40
C THR A 339 0.22 17.09 2.09
N THR A 340 0.89 16.81 0.95
CA THR A 340 0.30 17.05 -0.37
C THR A 340 -0.93 16.20 -0.64
N VAL A 341 -1.02 14.97 -0.13
CA VAL A 341 -2.21 14.14 -0.32
C VAL A 341 -3.42 14.61 0.51
N GLN A 342 -3.22 15.44 1.53
CA GLN A 342 -4.31 15.99 2.35
C GLN A 342 -5.17 17.03 1.63
N ILE A 343 -4.70 17.60 0.49
CA ILE A 343 -5.50 18.55 -0.29
C ILE A 343 -6.71 17.93 -0.97
N ARG A 344 -6.77 16.59 -1.06
CA ARG A 344 -7.85 15.85 -1.70
C ARG A 344 -9.14 15.95 -0.90
N ARG A 345 -10.17 16.56 -1.49
CA ARG A 345 -11.49 16.76 -0.85
C ARG A 345 -12.48 15.64 -1.15
N VAL A 346 -12.24 14.91 -2.24
CA VAL A 346 -13.14 13.87 -2.71
C VAL A 346 -12.94 12.59 -1.94
N TYR A 347 -14.04 12.05 -1.43
CA TYR A 347 -14.11 10.70 -0.93
C TYR A 347 -14.51 9.76 -2.07
N HIS A 348 -13.69 8.75 -2.36
CA HIS A 348 -13.98 7.75 -3.37
C HIS A 348 -14.85 6.65 -2.75
N SER A 349 -16.15 6.67 -3.10
CA SER A 349 -17.14 5.76 -2.51
C SER A 349 -16.92 4.31 -2.94
N PRO A 350 -16.86 3.34 -1.99
CA PRO A 350 -16.81 1.92 -2.34
C PRO A 350 -18.19 1.32 -2.64
N GLU A 351 -19.25 2.11 -2.80
CA GLU A 351 -20.62 1.64 -2.96
C GLU A 351 -20.80 0.70 -4.16
N LYS A 352 -20.08 0.95 -5.26
CA LYS A 352 -20.16 0.14 -6.47
C LYS A 352 -19.65 -1.28 -6.24
N ILE A 353 -18.51 -1.47 -5.57
CA ILE A 353 -18.00 -2.81 -5.27
C ILE A 353 -18.92 -3.56 -4.29
N VAL A 354 -19.52 -2.83 -3.33
CA VAL A 354 -20.49 -3.41 -2.38
C VAL A 354 -21.74 -3.89 -3.11
N SER A 355 -22.35 -3.03 -3.93
CA SER A 355 -23.61 -3.34 -4.61
C SER A 355 -23.47 -4.32 -5.76
N ARG A 356 -22.37 -4.26 -6.53
CA ARG A 356 -22.18 -5.08 -7.74
C ARG A 356 -21.50 -6.41 -7.48
N LEU A 357 -20.55 -6.47 -6.55
CA LEU A 357 -19.77 -7.66 -6.27
C LEU A 357 -20.09 -8.28 -4.90
N GLY A 358 -20.94 -7.65 -4.08
CA GLY A 358 -21.28 -8.14 -2.74
C GLY A 358 -20.13 -8.04 -1.74
N TYR A 359 -19.16 -7.14 -2.00
CA TYR A 359 -18.03 -6.91 -1.11
C TYR A 359 -18.51 -6.45 0.27
N LYS A 360 -17.85 -6.98 1.31
CA LYS A 360 -18.03 -6.53 2.70
C LYS A 360 -16.65 -6.36 3.32
N ALA A 361 -16.39 -5.19 3.90
CA ALA A 361 -15.16 -4.98 4.65
C ALA A 361 -15.08 -5.95 5.83
N LEU A 362 -13.92 -6.53 6.06
CA LEU A 362 -13.65 -7.43 7.19
C LEU A 362 -13.46 -6.67 8.49
N LEU A 363 -12.84 -5.51 8.39
CA LEU A 363 -12.46 -4.65 9.50
C LEU A 363 -13.02 -3.26 9.25
N ASP A 364 -13.59 -2.64 10.28
CA ASP A 364 -13.76 -1.20 10.32
C ASP A 364 -12.41 -0.52 10.61
N HIS A 365 -12.38 0.82 10.50
CA HIS A 365 -11.16 1.60 10.70
C HIS A 365 -10.53 1.33 12.08
N SER A 366 -11.32 1.29 13.16
CA SER A 366 -10.81 1.13 14.52
C SER A 366 -10.14 -0.24 14.72
N ARG A 367 -10.76 -1.32 14.24
CA ARG A 367 -10.17 -2.66 14.26
C ARG A 367 -8.94 -2.77 13.36
N GLY A 368 -8.96 -2.10 12.21
CA GLY A 368 -7.79 -2.01 11.32
C GLY A 368 -6.61 -1.33 12.00
N MET A 369 -6.86 -0.25 12.75
CA MET A 369 -5.83 0.43 13.54
C MET A 369 -5.32 -0.46 14.70
N GLU A 370 -6.19 -1.21 15.36
CA GLU A 370 -5.80 -2.17 16.42
C GLU A 370 -4.88 -3.28 15.89
N THR A 371 -5.20 -3.90 14.75
CA THR A 371 -4.33 -4.92 14.14
C THR A 371 -2.98 -4.34 13.71
N THR A 372 -2.99 -3.10 13.23
CA THR A 372 -1.77 -2.36 12.86
C THR A 372 -0.90 -2.11 14.09
N LEU A 373 -1.49 -1.70 15.20
CA LEU A 373 -0.81 -1.49 16.46
C LEU A 373 -0.13 -2.76 16.97
N ARG A 374 -0.84 -3.88 17.01
CA ARG A 374 -0.27 -5.17 17.44
C ARG A 374 0.94 -5.56 16.58
N TRP A 375 0.88 -5.29 15.28
CA TRP A 375 2.00 -5.52 14.40
C TRP A 375 3.19 -4.59 14.70
N LEU A 376 2.96 -3.30 14.95
CA LEU A 376 4.00 -2.33 15.29
C LEU A 376 4.74 -2.72 16.58
N GLU A 377 3.99 -3.18 17.61
CA GLU A 377 4.54 -3.69 18.86
C GLU A 377 5.35 -4.97 18.63
N PHE A 378 4.80 -5.93 17.89
CA PHE A 378 5.49 -7.19 17.54
C PHE A 378 6.78 -6.94 16.78
N ALA A 379 6.76 -6.00 15.84
CA ALA A 379 7.91 -5.61 15.03
C ALA A 379 8.93 -4.74 15.80
N ASN A 380 8.65 -4.39 17.06
CA ASN A 380 9.45 -3.47 17.88
C ASN A 380 9.63 -2.08 17.24
N LEU A 381 8.67 -1.64 16.46
CA LEU A 381 8.65 -0.30 15.87
C LEU A 381 8.12 0.75 16.85
N ILE A 382 7.33 0.31 17.83
CA ILE A 382 6.86 1.09 18.97
C ILE A 382 7.02 0.25 20.27
N PRO A 383 7.08 0.90 21.47
CA PRO A 383 7.15 0.18 22.73
C PRO A 383 5.87 -0.64 22.97
N ALA A 384 6.00 -1.90 23.41
CA ALA A 384 4.87 -2.71 23.82
C ALA A 384 4.19 -2.15 25.08
N GLY A 385 2.86 -2.15 25.12
CA GLY A 385 2.08 -1.71 26.28
C GLY A 385 2.00 -0.19 26.45
N SER A 386 2.26 0.57 25.40
CA SER A 386 2.10 2.04 25.41
C SER A 386 0.63 2.49 25.48
N HIS A 387 -0.33 1.55 25.50
CA HIS A 387 -1.77 1.84 25.47
C HIS A 387 -2.46 1.63 26.81
N PRO A 388 -3.44 2.48 27.15
CA PRO A 388 -4.47 2.07 28.09
C PRO A 388 -5.20 0.86 27.48
N ALA A 389 -5.23 -0.26 28.22
CA ALA A 389 -5.88 -1.49 27.79
C ALA A 389 -7.26 -1.16 27.21
N VAL A 390 -7.45 -1.39 25.91
CA VAL A 390 -8.77 -1.45 25.29
C VAL A 390 -9.48 -2.60 26.01
N LYS A 391 -10.43 -2.26 26.90
CA LYS A 391 -11.26 -3.27 27.55
C LYS A 391 -11.95 -4.04 26.43
N PRO A 392 -11.84 -5.37 26.36
CA PRO A 392 -12.62 -6.14 25.43
C PRO A 392 -14.09 -5.87 25.77
N ASP A 393 -14.85 -5.42 24.77
CA ASP A 393 -16.31 -5.43 24.86
C ASP A 393 -16.73 -6.89 25.00
N VAL A 394 -17.03 -7.27 26.26
CA VAL A 394 -17.69 -8.52 26.57
C VAL A 394 -19.13 -8.37 26.09
N LYS A 395 -19.44 -8.97 24.98
CA LYS A 395 -20.78 -9.44 24.64
C LYS A 395 -20.70 -10.82 24.00
#